data_e10df80ec11425a3d312566aaf738a9a
#
_entry.id   e10df80ec11425a3d312566aaf738a9a
#
_cell.length_a   1.000
_cell.length_b   1.000
_cell.length_c   1.000
_cell.angle_alpha   90.00
_cell.angle_beta   90.00
_cell.angle_gamma   90.00
#
_symmetry.space_group_name_H-M   'P 1'
#
loop_
_entity.id
_entity.type
_entity.pdbx_description
1 polymer ?
#
loop_
_entity_poly.entity_id
_entity_poly.type
_entity_poly.pdbx_seq_one_letter_code
_entity_poly.pdbx_strand_id
1 'polypeptide(L)'
;LPLAIKGHHGHSNETRGVFCQGSTPSPFVSKKDISVLTIASTGSAFDGGDLSRHGVQTFVFGNGIRGIYGGGYYATPDGSQGSPGYPVSGEKHILVNIATHGEVTTFGDFQGDPTNGGIIRSSALSNSTRGIRFSGYTSPYHLRYDKYEIASLGNAVDFGDVLYNREWATCVSSPTRGVAGGGDSGNYGTAREIQYIEIMSGGKAVDFGDLTDRPSSAVPQGISNAHGGL
;
A
#
# COMPACT_ATOMS: atom_id res chain seq x y z
N LEU A 1 14.23 -12.61 -7.13
CA LEU A 1 12.91 -13.17 -6.81
C LEU A 1 12.75 -14.53 -7.48
N PRO A 2 12.11 -15.52 -6.85
CA PRO A 2 11.96 -16.86 -7.44
C PRO A 2 11.01 -16.89 -8.65
N LEU A 3 10.14 -15.89 -8.81
CA LEU A 3 9.22 -15.76 -9.92
C LEU A 3 9.27 -14.36 -10.54
N ALA A 4 8.97 -14.27 -11.85
CA ALA A 4 8.73 -12.99 -12.50
C ALA A 4 7.35 -12.46 -12.09
N ILE A 5 7.31 -11.47 -11.23
CA ILE A 5 6.09 -10.88 -10.68
C ILE A 5 6.08 -9.37 -10.97
N LYS A 6 4.92 -8.84 -11.35
CA LYS A 6 4.66 -7.40 -11.51
C LYS A 6 3.65 -6.92 -10.47
N GLY A 7 3.73 -5.63 -10.12
CA GLY A 7 2.78 -4.99 -9.22
C GLY A 7 2.82 -5.53 -7.79
N HIS A 8 3.99 -6.06 -7.36
CA HIS A 8 4.22 -6.42 -5.97
C HIS A 8 4.58 -5.19 -5.14
N HIS A 9 4.33 -5.29 -3.86
CA HIS A 9 4.66 -4.26 -2.88
C HIS A 9 5.60 -4.81 -1.82
N GLY A 10 6.41 -3.96 -1.26
CA GLY A 10 7.37 -4.38 -0.26
C GLY A 10 7.49 -3.42 0.90
N HIS A 11 7.93 -3.93 2.02
CA HIS A 11 8.35 -3.18 3.18
C HIS A 11 9.66 -3.76 3.72
N SER A 12 10.33 -3.00 4.56
CA SER A 12 11.64 -3.41 5.06
C SER A 12 11.92 -2.90 6.46
N ASN A 13 12.93 -3.47 7.06
CA ASN A 13 13.67 -2.88 8.17
C ASN A 13 15.15 -2.76 7.77
N GLU A 14 16.03 -2.51 8.71
CA GLU A 14 17.46 -2.34 8.46
C GLU A 14 18.15 -3.58 7.87
N THR A 15 17.62 -4.77 8.12
CA THR A 15 18.26 -6.04 7.74
C THR A 15 17.51 -6.85 6.70
N ARG A 16 16.21 -6.68 6.58
CA ARG A 16 15.32 -7.50 5.74
C ARG A 16 14.43 -6.67 4.86
N GLY A 17 14.28 -7.10 3.61
CA GLY A 17 13.23 -6.67 2.69
C GLY A 17 12.23 -7.80 2.49
N VAL A 18 10.95 -7.48 2.52
CA VAL A 18 9.83 -8.41 2.32
C VAL A 18 9.00 -7.91 1.17
N PHE A 19 8.76 -8.77 0.18
CA PHE A 19 7.93 -8.49 -0.98
C PHE A 19 6.76 -9.46 -1.02
N CYS A 20 5.56 -8.95 -1.19
CA CYS A 20 4.36 -9.77 -1.18
C CYS A 20 3.44 -9.43 -2.34
N GLN A 21 2.64 -10.42 -2.72
CA GLN A 21 1.57 -10.30 -3.69
C GLN A 21 2.05 -9.92 -5.10
N GLY A 22 1.15 -9.46 -5.95
CA GLY A 22 1.43 -9.16 -7.33
C GLY A 22 0.86 -10.21 -8.28
N SER A 23 1.29 -10.20 -9.53
CA SER A 23 0.82 -11.16 -10.54
C SER A 23 1.91 -11.56 -11.51
N THR A 24 1.79 -12.74 -12.08
CA THR A 24 2.60 -13.10 -13.25
C THR A 24 2.17 -12.29 -14.47
N PRO A 25 3.10 -11.95 -15.39
CA PRO A 25 2.75 -11.15 -16.56
C PRO A 25 1.90 -11.90 -17.60
N SER A 26 2.13 -13.21 -17.78
CA SER A 26 1.40 -14.07 -18.72
C SER A 26 1.67 -15.55 -18.42
N PRO A 27 0.64 -16.39 -18.19
CA PRO A 27 -0.74 -15.97 -17.96
C PRO A 27 -0.85 -15.11 -16.71
N PHE A 28 -1.84 -14.24 -16.66
CA PHE A 28 -2.08 -13.42 -15.48
C PHE A 28 -2.62 -14.30 -14.35
N VAL A 29 -1.81 -14.45 -13.32
CA VAL A 29 -2.19 -15.16 -12.10
C VAL A 29 -1.77 -14.31 -10.91
N SER A 30 -2.70 -13.92 -10.08
CA SER A 30 -2.37 -13.19 -8.86
C SER A 30 -1.67 -14.11 -7.86
N LYS A 31 -0.82 -13.53 -7.05
CA LYS A 31 0.08 -14.23 -6.14
C LYS A 31 -0.18 -13.85 -4.69
N LYS A 32 0.14 -14.78 -3.80
CA LYS A 32 0.12 -14.61 -2.35
C LYS A 32 1.48 -14.86 -1.69
N ASP A 33 2.47 -15.19 -2.51
CA ASP A 33 3.81 -15.55 -2.08
C ASP A 33 4.47 -14.39 -1.31
N ILE A 34 5.20 -14.73 -0.27
CA ILE A 34 6.07 -13.82 0.48
C ILE A 34 7.51 -14.14 0.10
N SER A 35 8.20 -13.17 -0.47
CA SER A 35 9.63 -13.27 -0.78
C SER A 35 10.42 -12.41 0.18
N VAL A 36 11.43 -12.98 0.81
CA VAL A 36 12.28 -12.31 1.80
C VAL A 36 13.70 -12.26 1.31
N LEU A 37 14.37 -11.13 1.52
CA LEU A 37 15.79 -10.98 1.26
C LEU A 37 16.51 -10.36 2.47
N THR A 38 17.79 -10.64 2.59
CA THR A 38 18.68 -9.98 3.54
C THR A 38 19.32 -8.78 2.85
N ILE A 39 19.07 -7.57 3.36
CA ILE A 39 19.57 -6.33 2.74
C ILE A 39 21.08 -6.19 2.88
N ALA A 40 21.63 -6.63 4.02
CA ALA A 40 23.05 -6.48 4.33
C ALA A 40 23.98 -7.43 3.54
N SER A 41 23.43 -8.36 2.77
CA SER A 41 24.21 -9.31 1.97
C SER A 41 23.66 -9.43 0.56
N THR A 42 24.54 -9.73 -0.39
CA THR A 42 24.14 -10.13 -1.73
C THR A 42 23.54 -11.54 -1.70
N GLY A 43 22.54 -11.80 -2.52
CA GLY A 43 21.92 -13.12 -2.59
C GLY A 43 20.54 -13.08 -3.23
N SER A 44 19.96 -14.26 -3.36
CA SER A 44 18.59 -14.42 -3.83
C SER A 44 17.60 -14.26 -2.68
N ALA A 45 16.40 -13.83 -3.00
CA ALA A 45 15.31 -13.90 -2.06
C ALA A 45 14.96 -15.37 -1.79
N PHE A 46 14.52 -15.65 -0.59
CA PHE A 46 14.03 -16.97 -0.19
C PHE A 46 12.51 -16.90 0.06
N ASP A 47 11.89 -18.05 0.08
CA ASP A 47 10.47 -18.22 0.36
C ASP A 47 10.19 -17.91 1.85
N GLY A 48 9.34 -16.92 2.10
CA GLY A 48 8.88 -16.54 3.42
C GLY A 48 7.50 -17.11 3.77
N GLY A 49 6.95 -17.98 2.91
CA GLY A 49 5.59 -18.51 3.05
C GLY A 49 4.58 -17.74 2.20
N ASP A 50 3.33 -17.86 2.58
CA ASP A 50 2.19 -17.32 1.84
C ASP A 50 1.34 -16.39 2.70
N LEU A 51 0.77 -15.38 2.08
CA LEU A 51 -0.35 -14.63 2.64
C LEU A 51 -1.63 -15.47 2.64
N SER A 52 -2.58 -15.13 3.48
CA SER A 52 -3.88 -15.80 3.53
C SER A 52 -4.69 -15.64 2.25
N ARG A 53 -4.30 -14.71 1.36
CA ARG A 53 -5.03 -14.43 0.11
C ARG A 53 -4.12 -13.87 -0.99
N HIS A 54 -4.57 -14.03 -2.21
CA HIS A 54 -3.97 -13.41 -3.39
C HIS A 54 -4.30 -11.91 -3.43
N GLY A 55 -3.46 -11.09 -4.10
CA GLY A 55 -3.74 -9.68 -4.29
C GLY A 55 -2.85 -9.02 -5.34
N VAL A 56 -3.40 -8.05 -6.03
CA VAL A 56 -2.70 -7.16 -6.97
C VAL A 56 -3.18 -5.72 -6.80
N GLN A 57 -2.33 -4.74 -7.08
CA GLN A 57 -2.66 -3.32 -6.89
C GLN A 57 -3.04 -2.98 -5.43
N THR A 58 -2.42 -3.68 -4.51
CA THR A 58 -2.54 -3.48 -3.07
C THR A 58 -1.74 -2.26 -2.62
N PHE A 59 -1.87 -1.87 -1.39
CA PHE A 59 -0.95 -0.95 -0.73
C PHE A 59 -0.22 -1.64 0.41
N VAL A 60 0.89 -1.07 0.83
CA VAL A 60 1.64 -1.53 2.00
C VAL A 60 2.14 -0.34 2.80
N PHE A 61 2.10 -0.46 4.08
CA PHE A 61 2.79 0.39 5.04
C PHE A 61 3.30 -0.46 6.20
N GLY A 62 4.22 0.09 6.98
CA GLY A 62 4.74 -0.69 8.11
C GLY A 62 5.77 0.10 8.91
N ASN A 63 6.31 -0.59 9.89
CA ASN A 63 7.47 -0.14 10.65
C ASN A 63 8.55 -1.23 10.63
N GLY A 64 9.61 -1.06 11.39
CA GLY A 64 10.70 -2.05 11.43
C GLY A 64 10.32 -3.46 11.91
N ILE A 65 9.10 -3.68 12.38
CA ILE A 65 8.61 -4.96 12.92
C ILE A 65 7.48 -5.53 12.07
N ARG A 66 6.54 -4.71 11.62
CA ARG A 66 5.28 -5.11 11.01
C ARG A 66 5.10 -4.46 9.65
N GLY A 67 4.69 -5.25 8.66
CA GLY A 67 4.14 -4.78 7.38
C GLY A 67 2.65 -5.09 7.31
N ILE A 68 1.85 -4.12 6.90
CA ILE A 68 0.41 -4.26 6.74
C ILE A 68 0.08 -4.12 5.26
N TYR A 69 -0.53 -5.15 4.69
CA TYR A 69 -0.94 -5.25 3.31
C TYR A 69 -2.45 -5.14 3.20
N GLY A 70 -2.95 -4.30 2.34
CA GLY A 70 -4.38 -4.09 2.19
C GLY A 70 -4.79 -3.62 0.81
N GLY A 71 -6.09 -3.57 0.58
CA GLY A 71 -6.66 -3.16 -0.70
C GLY A 71 -6.35 -4.10 -1.85
N GLY A 72 -6.56 -3.62 -3.05
CA GLY A 72 -6.25 -4.35 -4.27
C GLY A 72 -7.39 -5.18 -4.83
N TYR A 73 -7.12 -5.82 -5.97
CA TYR A 73 -8.00 -6.84 -6.53
C TYR A 73 -7.69 -8.18 -5.90
N TYR A 74 -8.74 -8.96 -5.67
CA TYR A 74 -8.60 -10.39 -5.41
C TYR A 74 -8.85 -11.17 -6.68
N ALA A 75 -8.03 -12.15 -6.87
CA ALA A 75 -8.33 -13.22 -7.78
C ALA A 75 -9.17 -14.28 -7.07
N THR A 76 -9.86 -15.06 -7.83
CA THR A 76 -10.47 -16.32 -7.40
C THR A 76 -9.43 -17.20 -6.67
N PRO A 77 -9.86 -18.16 -5.84
CA PRO A 77 -8.94 -19.04 -5.12
C PRO A 77 -7.89 -19.75 -5.96
N ASP A 78 -8.17 -19.95 -7.26
CA ASP A 78 -7.22 -20.53 -8.22
C ASP A 78 -6.24 -19.50 -8.80
N GLY A 79 -6.33 -18.24 -8.38
CA GLY A 79 -5.46 -17.15 -8.87
C GLY A 79 -5.86 -16.57 -10.22
N SER A 80 -6.89 -17.08 -10.87
CA SER A 80 -7.39 -16.50 -12.12
C SER A 80 -7.99 -15.13 -11.87
N GLN A 81 -7.93 -14.26 -12.88
CA GLN A 81 -8.63 -12.99 -12.81
C GLN A 81 -10.12 -13.28 -12.70
N GLY A 82 -10.68 -13.14 -11.52
CA GLY A 82 -12.10 -12.86 -11.41
C GLY A 82 -12.40 -11.66 -12.30
N SER A 83 -13.56 -11.58 -12.92
CA SER A 83 -14.04 -10.39 -13.62
C SER A 83 -13.53 -9.17 -12.86
N PRO A 84 -13.17 -8.05 -13.54
CA PRO A 84 -12.76 -6.84 -12.80
C PRO A 84 -13.94 -6.42 -11.93
N GLY A 85 -14.21 -7.25 -11.00
CA GLY A 85 -15.27 -7.22 -10.03
C GLY A 85 -14.64 -6.62 -8.80
N TYR A 86 -15.15 -5.57 -8.43
CA TYR A 86 -15.12 -4.88 -7.16
C TYR A 86 -14.55 -5.73 -6.03
N PRO A 87 -13.64 -5.18 -5.25
CA PRO A 87 -13.16 -5.84 -4.05
C PRO A 87 -14.35 -6.29 -3.22
N VAL A 88 -14.26 -7.51 -2.75
CA VAL A 88 -15.34 -8.14 -1.98
C VAL A 88 -15.48 -7.36 -0.67
N SER A 89 -16.68 -6.95 -0.32
CA SER A 89 -16.99 -6.32 0.96
C SER A 89 -16.45 -7.16 2.13
N GLY A 90 -15.81 -6.52 3.09
CA GLY A 90 -15.27 -7.18 4.29
C GLY A 90 -13.79 -7.54 4.21
N GLU A 91 -13.01 -6.74 3.52
CA GLU A 91 -11.59 -6.99 3.29
C GLU A 91 -10.71 -6.67 4.48
N LYS A 92 -10.17 -7.71 5.01
CA LYS A 92 -9.22 -7.62 6.12
C LYS A 92 -7.82 -7.32 5.63
N HIS A 93 -7.18 -6.38 6.30
CA HIS A 93 -5.74 -6.16 6.12
C HIS A 93 -4.97 -7.33 6.70
N ILE A 94 -3.85 -7.63 6.07
CA ILE A 94 -2.97 -8.72 6.48
C ILE A 94 -1.72 -8.12 7.11
N LEU A 95 -1.39 -8.61 8.30
CA LEU A 95 -0.17 -8.27 8.99
C LEU A 95 0.89 -9.34 8.74
N VAL A 96 2.07 -8.92 8.32
CA VAL A 96 3.27 -9.74 8.20
C VAL A 96 4.30 -9.24 9.19
N ASN A 97 4.81 -10.12 10.03
CA ASN A 97 5.93 -9.82 10.92
C ASN A 97 7.24 -10.01 10.15
N ILE A 98 8.07 -8.97 10.08
CA ILE A 98 9.33 -8.99 9.31
C ILE A 98 10.33 -10.03 9.87
N ALA A 99 10.33 -10.26 11.17
CA ALA A 99 11.29 -11.17 11.79
C ALA A 99 10.96 -12.65 11.57
N THR A 100 9.68 -12.99 11.60
CA THR A 100 9.19 -14.37 11.48
C THR A 100 8.71 -14.72 10.07
N HIS A 101 8.47 -13.73 9.23
CA HIS A 101 8.10 -13.75 7.82
C HIS A 101 7.17 -14.90 7.43
N GLY A 102 6.54 -15.59 7.81
CA GLY A 102 5.55 -16.63 7.49
C GLY A 102 4.31 -16.54 8.36
N GLU A 103 4.38 -15.71 9.38
CA GLU A 103 3.24 -15.50 10.25
C GLU A 103 2.32 -14.43 9.67
N VAL A 104 1.14 -14.85 9.31
CA VAL A 104 0.09 -13.99 8.73
C VAL A 104 -1.07 -13.94 9.69
N THR A 105 -1.42 -12.72 10.08
CA THR A 105 -2.55 -12.46 10.97
C THR A 105 -3.44 -11.39 10.36
N THR A 106 -4.74 -11.51 10.53
CA THR A 106 -5.67 -10.43 10.20
C THR A 106 -5.39 -9.21 11.07
N PHE A 107 -5.13 -8.07 10.45
CA PHE A 107 -4.87 -6.82 11.15
C PHE A 107 -6.18 -6.10 11.52
N GLY A 108 -7.11 -5.99 10.59
CA GLY A 108 -8.37 -5.27 10.71
C GLY A 108 -8.95 -4.96 9.33
N ASP A 109 -10.04 -4.22 9.30
CA ASP A 109 -10.74 -3.83 8.08
C ASP A 109 -10.52 -2.35 7.79
N PHE A 110 -10.63 -1.94 6.55
CA PHE A 110 -10.75 -0.51 6.33
C PHE A 110 -12.16 0.02 6.51
N GLN A 111 -12.22 1.29 6.83
CA GLN A 111 -13.46 2.04 6.80
C GLN A 111 -13.84 2.33 5.34
N GLY A 112 -14.35 1.32 4.65
CA GLY A 112 -14.88 1.45 3.31
C GLY A 112 -16.39 1.62 3.32
N ASP A 113 -16.94 2.09 2.23
CA ASP A 113 -18.36 1.96 1.98
C ASP A 113 -18.67 0.46 1.78
N PRO A 114 -19.43 -0.17 2.67
CA PRO A 114 -19.74 -1.60 2.57
C PRO A 114 -20.53 -1.94 1.29
N THR A 115 -21.02 -0.93 0.57
CA THR A 115 -21.83 -1.13 -0.65
C THR A 115 -21.02 -1.12 -1.94
N ASN A 116 -19.78 -0.59 -1.92
CA ASN A 116 -19.01 -0.33 -3.15
C ASN A 116 -17.66 -1.06 -3.25
N GLY A 117 -17.45 -2.07 -2.44
CA GLY A 117 -16.23 -2.84 -2.53
C GLY A 117 -14.99 -2.08 -2.07
N GLY A 118 -13.85 -2.73 -2.08
CA GLY A 118 -12.61 -2.17 -1.55
C GLY A 118 -11.97 -1.09 -2.42
N ILE A 119 -10.81 -0.68 -2.00
CA ILE A 119 -10.02 0.38 -2.63
C ILE A 119 -8.85 -0.26 -3.36
N ILE A 120 -8.68 0.08 -4.62
CA ILE A 120 -7.53 -0.34 -5.44
C ILE A 120 -6.63 0.85 -5.76
N ARG A 121 -5.39 0.56 -6.12
CA ARG A 121 -4.43 1.58 -6.57
C ARG A 121 -4.20 2.68 -5.53
N SER A 122 -4.44 2.38 -4.26
CA SER A 122 -4.12 3.28 -3.17
C SER A 122 -2.63 3.37 -2.97
N SER A 123 -2.20 4.50 -2.45
CA SER A 123 -0.84 4.71 -1.97
C SER A 123 -0.83 4.77 -0.46
N ALA A 124 0.28 4.42 0.14
CA ALA A 124 0.39 4.43 1.59
C ALA A 124 1.77 4.90 2.04
N LEU A 125 1.83 5.39 3.26
CA LEU A 125 3.05 5.77 3.95
C LEU A 125 2.90 5.48 5.45
N SER A 126 3.98 5.56 6.18
CA SER A 126 3.96 5.34 7.63
C SER A 126 5.09 6.05 8.34
N ASN A 127 4.91 6.22 9.63
CA ASN A 127 6.01 6.40 10.57
C ASN A 127 6.13 5.15 11.47
N SER A 128 6.88 5.25 12.56
CA SER A 128 7.09 4.11 13.46
C SER A 128 5.82 3.60 14.15
N THR A 129 4.76 4.41 14.25
CA THR A 129 3.54 4.09 15.01
C THR A 129 2.28 4.05 14.17
N ARG A 130 2.21 4.85 13.11
CA ARG A 130 1.01 5.03 12.28
C ARG A 130 1.25 4.70 10.83
N GLY A 131 0.33 3.96 10.23
CA GLY A 131 0.16 3.85 8.80
C GLY A 131 -0.92 4.81 8.31
N ILE A 132 -0.72 5.37 7.14
CA ILE A 132 -1.67 6.22 6.44
C ILE A 132 -1.90 5.65 5.06
N ARG A 133 -3.15 5.44 4.70
CA ARG A 133 -3.55 5.14 3.33
C ARG A 133 -4.14 6.40 2.71
N PHE A 134 -3.51 6.86 1.65
CA PHE A 134 -4.07 7.92 0.81
C PHE A 134 -5.09 7.36 -0.16
N SER A 135 -6.04 8.16 -0.57
CA SER A 135 -7.07 7.93 -1.59
C SER A 135 -6.86 6.64 -2.44
N GLY A 136 -7.16 6.63 -3.66
CA GLY A 136 -7.13 5.46 -4.54
C GLY A 136 -8.41 5.42 -5.37
N TYR A 137 -8.55 4.38 -6.19
CA TYR A 137 -9.76 4.21 -6.96
C TYR A 137 -10.86 3.56 -6.13
N THR A 138 -11.97 4.25 -6.04
CA THR A 138 -13.28 3.76 -5.54
C THR A 138 -14.37 4.27 -6.46
N SER A 139 -15.53 3.66 -6.44
CA SER A 139 -16.70 4.20 -7.14
C SER A 139 -17.85 4.41 -6.14
N PRO A 140 -18.24 5.65 -5.82
CA PRO A 140 -17.66 6.92 -6.25
C PRO A 140 -16.29 7.22 -5.62
N TYR A 141 -15.56 8.15 -6.20
CA TYR A 141 -14.28 8.62 -5.64
C TYR A 141 -14.48 9.30 -4.29
N HIS A 142 -13.60 9.00 -3.35
CA HIS A 142 -13.58 9.63 -2.04
C HIS A 142 -12.29 10.44 -1.83
N LEU A 143 -12.44 11.65 -1.33
CA LEU A 143 -11.32 12.56 -1.01
C LEU A 143 -10.79 12.35 0.40
N ARG A 144 -10.82 11.15 0.93
CA ARG A 144 -10.35 10.91 2.29
C ARG A 144 -9.07 10.08 2.34
N TYR A 145 -8.40 10.16 3.48
CA TYR A 145 -7.33 9.25 3.86
C TYR A 145 -7.60 8.66 5.24
N ASP A 146 -7.14 7.45 5.44
CA ASP A 146 -7.37 6.70 6.68
C ASP A 146 -6.06 6.49 7.42
N LYS A 147 -6.15 6.40 8.75
CA LYS A 147 -5.04 6.02 9.62
C LYS A 147 -5.24 4.64 10.22
N TYR A 148 -4.09 4.06 10.56
CA TYR A 148 -3.97 2.78 11.25
C TYR A 148 -2.95 2.90 12.37
N GLU A 149 -3.23 2.34 13.52
CA GLU A 149 -2.25 2.24 14.61
C GLU A 149 -1.49 0.92 14.45
N ILE A 150 -0.21 0.99 14.04
CA ILE A 150 0.57 -0.21 13.65
C ILE A 150 0.82 -1.15 14.82
N ALA A 151 0.94 -0.62 16.04
CA ALA A 151 1.23 -1.42 17.23
C ALA A 151 0.06 -2.28 17.71
N SER A 152 -1.17 -1.91 17.38
CA SER A 152 -2.38 -2.62 17.76
C SER A 152 -3.09 -3.17 16.55
N LEU A 153 -3.82 -4.27 16.71
CA LEU A 153 -4.79 -4.70 15.70
C LEU A 153 -6.00 -3.77 15.75
N GLY A 154 -6.60 -3.52 14.60
CA GLY A 154 -7.80 -2.70 14.55
C GLY A 154 -8.11 -2.19 13.15
N ASN A 155 -9.30 -1.65 13.03
CA ASN A 155 -9.79 -1.11 11.76
C ASN A 155 -9.16 0.25 11.45
N ALA A 156 -9.18 0.60 10.18
CA ALA A 156 -8.88 1.94 9.72
C ALA A 156 -9.83 2.96 10.35
N VAL A 157 -9.33 4.14 10.58
CA VAL A 157 -10.14 5.28 11.04
C VAL A 157 -9.98 6.43 10.07
N ASP A 158 -11.09 7.04 9.67
CA ASP A 158 -11.08 8.27 8.88
C ASP A 158 -10.24 9.33 9.61
N PHE A 159 -9.27 9.92 8.90
CA PHE A 159 -8.30 10.80 9.53
C PHE A 159 -8.26 12.18 8.89
N GLY A 160 -8.89 12.33 7.74
CA GLY A 160 -9.03 13.59 7.05
C GLY A 160 -9.18 13.47 5.54
N ASP A 161 -9.18 14.61 4.89
CA ASP A 161 -9.39 14.70 3.44
C ASP A 161 -8.11 15.03 2.69
N VAL A 162 -7.94 14.38 1.54
CA VAL A 162 -6.95 14.77 0.54
C VAL A 162 -7.45 15.98 -0.25
N LEU A 163 -6.54 16.79 -0.79
CA LEU A 163 -6.91 17.86 -1.73
C LEU A 163 -7.33 17.29 -3.08
N TYR A 164 -6.63 16.25 -3.51
CA TYR A 164 -6.79 15.64 -4.81
C TYR A 164 -6.88 14.13 -4.64
N ASN A 165 -7.93 13.51 -5.17
CA ASN A 165 -7.97 12.06 -5.29
C ASN A 165 -6.96 11.62 -6.35
N ARG A 166 -6.13 10.64 -6.01
CA ARG A 166 -5.09 10.10 -6.90
C ARG A 166 -5.01 8.59 -6.76
N GLU A 167 -4.89 7.94 -7.89
CA GLU A 167 -4.49 6.54 -7.98
C GLU A 167 -2.97 6.51 -8.17
N TRP A 168 -2.30 5.51 -7.59
CA TRP A 168 -0.86 5.30 -7.73
C TRP A 168 0.02 6.53 -7.43
N ALA A 169 -0.38 7.39 -6.52
CA ALA A 169 0.49 8.47 -6.08
C ALA A 169 1.77 7.91 -5.44
N THR A 170 2.89 8.62 -5.61
CA THR A 170 4.09 8.34 -4.84
C THR A 170 3.95 8.90 -3.45
N CYS A 171 4.23 8.09 -2.45
CA CYS A 171 4.20 8.51 -1.06
C CYS A 171 5.59 8.41 -0.41
N VAL A 172 5.95 9.43 0.33
CA VAL A 172 7.15 9.48 1.19
C VAL A 172 6.78 10.09 2.53
N SER A 173 7.55 9.80 3.55
CA SER A 173 7.25 10.30 4.90
C SER A 173 8.48 10.60 5.73
N SER A 174 8.30 11.50 6.67
CA SER A 174 9.14 11.69 7.84
C SER A 174 8.41 11.19 9.09
N PRO A 175 9.00 11.25 10.28
CA PRO A 175 8.28 10.87 11.50
C PRO A 175 6.98 11.66 11.75
N THR A 176 6.88 12.89 11.24
CA THR A 176 5.73 13.77 11.49
C THR A 176 4.88 14.06 10.27
N ARG A 177 5.45 14.04 9.07
CA ARG A 177 4.80 14.50 7.85
C ARG A 177 4.77 13.42 6.78
N GLY A 178 3.63 13.24 6.15
CA GLY A 178 3.45 12.40 4.98
C GLY A 178 3.22 13.26 3.73
N VAL A 179 3.89 12.93 2.64
CA VAL A 179 3.80 13.65 1.37
C VAL A 179 3.37 12.69 0.27
N ALA A 180 2.40 13.07 -0.53
CA ALA A 180 1.94 12.32 -1.68
C ALA A 180 1.96 13.19 -2.93
N GLY A 181 2.53 12.70 -4.01
CA GLY A 181 2.67 13.46 -5.25
C GLY A 181 2.44 12.65 -6.50
N GLY A 182 2.02 13.32 -7.57
CA GLY A 182 1.77 12.70 -8.86
C GLY A 182 0.58 11.74 -8.85
N GLY A 183 0.69 10.68 -9.63
CA GLY A 183 -0.38 9.70 -9.79
C GLY A 183 -1.37 10.03 -10.90
N ASP A 184 -2.44 9.24 -10.96
CA ASP A 184 -3.51 9.40 -11.94
C ASP A 184 -4.79 9.87 -11.25
N SER A 185 -5.50 10.79 -11.87
CA SER A 185 -6.78 11.30 -11.40
C SER A 185 -7.98 10.57 -12.03
N GLY A 186 -7.76 9.42 -12.62
CA GLY A 186 -8.77 8.62 -13.29
C GLY A 186 -9.25 9.26 -14.59
N ASN A 187 -10.10 10.25 -14.51
CA ASN A 187 -10.68 10.91 -15.70
C ASN A 187 -9.85 12.07 -16.26
N TYR A 188 -8.82 12.52 -15.54
CA TYR A 188 -8.09 13.75 -15.88
C TYR A 188 -6.61 13.54 -16.24
N GLY A 189 -6.17 12.27 -16.28
CA GLY A 189 -4.79 11.92 -16.61
C GLY A 189 -3.81 12.15 -15.46
N THR A 190 -2.52 12.12 -15.78
CA THR A 190 -1.44 12.25 -14.80
C THR A 190 -1.36 13.65 -14.20
N ALA A 191 -1.01 13.73 -12.95
CA ALA A 191 -1.00 14.95 -12.15
C ALA A 191 0.41 15.31 -11.68
N ARG A 192 0.66 16.59 -11.43
CA ARG A 192 1.93 17.10 -10.89
C ARG A 192 1.84 17.50 -9.42
N GLU A 193 0.64 17.75 -8.96
CA GLU A 193 0.41 18.31 -7.62
C GLU A 193 0.97 17.40 -6.54
N ILE A 194 1.62 18.01 -5.56
CA ILE A 194 2.12 17.37 -4.34
C ILE A 194 1.30 17.91 -3.18
N GLN A 195 0.85 17.03 -2.32
CA GLN A 195 0.13 17.38 -1.10
C GLN A 195 0.78 16.73 0.12
N TYR A 196 0.62 17.32 1.27
CA TYR A 196 1.11 16.75 2.51
C TYR A 196 0.07 16.76 3.63
N ILE A 197 0.30 15.89 4.59
CA ILE A 197 -0.48 15.78 5.84
C ILE A 197 0.46 15.73 7.04
N GLU A 198 -0.07 16.11 8.19
CA GLU A 198 0.58 15.86 9.47
C GLU A 198 0.14 14.50 10.01
N ILE A 199 1.07 13.53 10.09
CA ILE A 199 0.76 12.12 10.46
C ILE A 199 0.18 12.02 11.87
N MET A 200 0.54 12.93 12.76
CA MET A 200 0.13 12.84 14.16
C MET A 200 -1.21 13.52 14.45
N SER A 201 -1.56 14.58 13.75
CA SER A 201 -2.78 15.36 14.00
C SER A 201 -3.90 15.09 13.00
N GLY A 202 -3.56 14.70 11.78
CA GLY A 202 -4.54 14.52 10.72
C GLY A 202 -5.12 15.84 10.20
N GLY A 203 -6.33 15.78 9.67
CA GLY A 203 -7.04 16.91 9.12
C GLY A 203 -6.96 16.99 7.60
N LYS A 204 -7.27 18.14 7.03
CA LYS A 204 -7.23 18.33 5.58
C LYS A 204 -5.78 18.41 5.09
N ALA A 205 -5.47 17.71 4.02
CA ALA A 205 -4.18 17.84 3.35
C ALA A 205 -3.93 19.27 2.89
N VAL A 206 -2.65 19.64 2.80
CA VAL A 206 -2.21 20.97 2.39
C VAL A 206 -1.40 20.85 1.12
N ASP A 207 -1.51 21.83 0.25
CA ASP A 207 -0.70 21.93 -0.95
C ASP A 207 0.79 22.08 -0.57
N PHE A 208 1.64 21.25 -1.21
CA PHE A 208 3.08 21.28 -1.01
C PHE A 208 3.81 21.92 -2.20
N GLY A 209 3.19 21.87 -3.39
CA GLY A 209 3.76 22.31 -4.64
C GLY A 209 3.58 21.28 -5.76
N ASP A 210 4.41 21.38 -6.78
CA ASP A 210 4.31 20.56 -7.99
C ASP A 210 5.59 19.78 -8.30
N LEU A 211 5.43 18.63 -8.90
CA LEU A 211 6.51 17.93 -9.60
C LEU A 211 6.95 18.75 -10.83
N THR A 212 8.21 18.64 -11.19
CA THR A 212 8.76 19.33 -12.37
C THR A 212 8.10 18.90 -13.67
N ASP A 213 7.61 17.66 -13.72
CA ASP A 213 6.91 17.12 -14.89
C ASP A 213 5.77 16.18 -14.45
N ARG A 214 4.87 15.89 -15.37
CA ARG A 214 3.81 14.89 -15.14
C ARG A 214 4.41 13.49 -15.28
N PRO A 215 4.40 12.66 -14.25
CA PRO A 215 4.83 11.29 -14.40
C PRO A 215 3.90 10.58 -15.39
N SER A 216 4.47 9.82 -16.32
CA SER A 216 3.68 8.89 -17.12
C SER A 216 2.99 7.92 -16.17
N SER A 217 1.85 7.36 -16.55
CA SER A 217 0.98 6.48 -15.75
C SER A 217 1.63 5.22 -15.14
N ALA A 218 2.95 5.16 -15.08
CA ALA A 218 3.69 4.13 -14.38
C ALA A 218 3.59 4.37 -12.88
N VAL A 219 3.42 3.31 -12.13
CA VAL A 219 3.36 3.31 -10.66
C VAL A 219 4.65 3.91 -10.09
N PRO A 220 4.69 5.18 -9.68
CA PRO A 220 5.89 5.76 -9.10
C PRO A 220 6.13 5.15 -7.72
N GLN A 221 7.40 5.00 -7.35
CA GLN A 221 7.82 4.45 -6.07
C GLN A 221 8.50 5.56 -5.27
N GLY A 222 8.06 5.76 -4.06
CA GLY A 222 8.69 6.67 -3.10
C GLY A 222 9.59 5.90 -2.13
N ILE A 223 10.69 6.51 -1.75
CA ILE A 223 11.59 5.98 -0.74
C ILE A 223 11.72 7.03 0.36
N SER A 224 11.65 6.60 1.59
CA SER A 224 11.88 7.45 2.75
C SER A 224 12.59 6.68 3.86
N ASN A 225 13.26 7.40 4.73
CA ASN A 225 13.89 6.84 5.93
C ASN A 225 13.03 7.02 7.18
N ALA A 226 11.71 7.11 7.02
CA ALA A 226 10.77 7.45 8.09
C ALA A 226 10.74 6.48 9.28
N HIS A 227 11.54 5.44 9.25
CA HIS A 227 11.67 4.47 10.35
C HIS A 227 12.38 5.00 11.60
N GLY A 228 12.39 6.30 11.75
CA GLY A 228 12.90 6.87 12.96
C GLY A 228 14.12 7.76 12.79
N GLY A 229 14.45 8.09 11.56
CA GLY A 229 15.54 9.02 11.31
C GLY A 229 16.83 8.66 12.05
N LEU A 230 17.87 9.30 11.71
CA LEU A 230 19.11 9.27 12.50
C LEU A 230 18.85 9.84 13.89
#